data_6d75bbff2fbdf3390bf1e1353f23a684
#
_entry.id   6d75bbff2fbdf3390bf1e1353f23a684
#
_cell.length_a   1.000
_cell.length_b   1.000
_cell.length_c   1.000
_cell.angle_alpha   90.00
_cell.angle_beta   90.00
_cell.angle_gamma   90.00
#
_symmetry.space_group_name_H-M   'P 1'
#
loop_
_entity.id
_entity.type
_entity.pdbx_description
1 polymer ?
#
loop_
_entity_poly.entity_id
_entity_poly.type
_entity_poly.pdbx_seq_one_letter_code
_entity_poly.pdbx_strand_id
1 'polypeptide(L)'
;MSSSTSPARLLTCFALALALAASPVRPARAVTIDLVTVGNAGNANDTTGYGAVNYEYQIGKYEVTISQYAAFLNAVAKTDTYDLYNGAMASTGNIAGIVQGGSPGNITYSVLDNAGNSGNRPITYVNWWAVARFANWMANGQPTGPQNATTTENGAYAVNGNNDGDVPNKNSINPNTGLPPTFYMPTENEWYKAAYYSPTLNGGAGGYYTFATQSNDFPGNTSGSGVGNQANYNNGVYAVTGSADYVEAQNYLTDVGAFSASPSYYGTFDQSGNVYEWNDLTGTFIGNGGGVRGGNWFDIWFNLQSSRRSQPAAASDLGYAGFRLAAPVAVPEPSTYAMALAGLACCYSLFRRRRAR
;
A
#
# COMPACT_ATOMS: atom_id res chain seq x y z
N MET A 1 25.60 0.08 -92.55
CA MET A 1 26.15 -0.87 -91.62
C MET A 1 26.70 -0.08 -90.43
N SER A 2 25.96 0.08 -89.41
CA SER A 2 26.48 0.55 -88.14
C SER A 2 25.32 0.52 -87.15
N SER A 3 25.36 -0.33 -86.19
CA SER A 3 24.40 -0.51 -85.12
C SER A 3 24.70 0.48 -84.01
N SER A 4 23.75 1.28 -83.65
CA SER A 4 23.81 2.16 -82.46
C SER A 4 23.07 1.48 -81.29
N THR A 5 23.76 1.17 -80.28
CA THR A 5 23.24 0.72 -79.01
C THR A 5 22.99 1.92 -78.11
N SER A 6 21.77 2.11 -77.65
CA SER A 6 21.34 3.12 -76.68
C SER A 6 21.54 2.59 -75.27
N PRO A 7 22.12 3.38 -74.33
CA PRO A 7 22.21 2.95 -72.94
C PRO A 7 20.92 3.32 -72.13
N ALA A 8 20.37 2.33 -71.54
CA ALA A 8 19.25 2.45 -70.57
C ALA A 8 19.73 3.20 -69.31
N ARG A 9 19.04 4.28 -69.00
CA ARG A 9 19.24 4.96 -67.73
C ARG A 9 18.52 4.21 -66.59
N LEU A 10 19.27 3.67 -65.67
CA LEU A 10 18.79 3.17 -64.40
C LEU A 10 18.37 4.35 -63.48
N LEU A 11 17.09 4.56 -63.26
CA LEU A 11 16.58 5.40 -62.20
C LEU A 11 16.64 4.67 -60.88
N THR A 12 17.59 5.01 -60.04
CA THR A 12 17.66 4.49 -58.65
C THR A 12 16.75 5.38 -57.79
N CYS A 13 15.56 4.90 -57.43
CA CYS A 13 14.71 5.50 -56.42
C CYS A 13 15.34 5.21 -55.05
N PHE A 14 15.92 6.25 -54.41
CA PHE A 14 16.25 6.22 -53.00
C PHE A 14 14.96 6.42 -52.21
N ALA A 15 14.41 5.30 -51.72
CA ALA A 15 13.38 5.32 -50.68
C ALA A 15 14.05 5.59 -49.31
N LEU A 16 13.93 6.85 -48.86
CA LEU A 16 14.34 7.27 -47.52
C LEU A 16 13.31 6.70 -46.53
N ALA A 17 13.55 5.54 -45.97
CA ALA A 17 12.76 4.99 -44.87
C ALA A 17 13.10 5.79 -43.62
N LEU A 18 12.21 6.72 -43.24
CA LEU A 18 12.24 7.43 -41.96
C LEU A 18 11.79 6.42 -40.88
N ALA A 19 12.75 5.72 -40.29
CA ALA A 19 12.49 4.90 -39.09
C ALA A 19 12.21 5.85 -37.93
N LEU A 20 10.92 6.12 -37.65
CA LEU A 20 10.54 6.63 -36.35
C LEU A 20 10.95 5.57 -35.31
N ALA A 21 12.03 5.85 -34.59
CA ALA A 21 12.38 5.12 -33.39
C ALA A 21 11.29 5.40 -32.34
N ALA A 22 10.23 4.59 -32.35
CA ALA A 22 9.31 4.51 -31.21
C ALA A 22 10.16 4.03 -30.04
N SER A 23 10.56 4.93 -29.16
CA SER A 23 11.13 4.54 -27.88
C SER A 23 10.14 3.57 -27.23
N PRO A 24 10.58 2.37 -26.82
CA PRO A 24 9.67 1.45 -26.13
C PRO A 24 9.18 2.18 -24.88
N VAL A 25 7.88 2.52 -24.86
CA VAL A 25 7.20 2.93 -23.64
C VAL A 25 7.35 1.73 -22.70
N ARG A 26 8.28 1.82 -21.75
CA ARG A 26 8.37 0.81 -20.70
C ARG A 26 7.01 0.80 -20.02
N PRO A 27 6.29 -0.35 -19.96
CA PRO A 27 5.08 -0.43 -19.18
C PRO A 27 5.44 0.04 -17.76
N ALA A 28 4.64 0.96 -17.21
CA ALA A 28 4.78 1.36 -15.82
C ALA A 28 4.83 0.07 -15.01
N ARG A 29 5.87 -0.11 -14.20
CA ARG A 29 6.02 -1.33 -13.38
C ARG A 29 4.82 -1.35 -12.44
N ALA A 30 4.06 -2.45 -12.46
CA ALA A 30 2.94 -2.61 -11.54
C ALA A 30 3.40 -2.40 -10.09
N VAL A 31 2.58 -1.69 -9.31
CA VAL A 31 2.82 -1.50 -7.88
C VAL A 31 2.71 -2.86 -7.20
N THR A 32 3.71 -3.22 -6.42
CA THR A 32 3.72 -4.43 -5.60
C THR A 32 3.62 -4.03 -4.13
N ILE A 33 2.73 -4.69 -3.39
CA ILE A 33 2.63 -4.57 -1.94
C ILE A 33 3.23 -5.84 -1.34
N ASP A 34 4.27 -5.69 -0.54
CA ASP A 34 4.81 -6.81 0.24
C ASP A 34 3.83 -7.16 1.34
N LEU A 35 3.34 -8.39 1.34
CA LEU A 35 2.32 -8.87 2.27
C LEU A 35 2.91 -9.86 3.27
N VAL A 36 2.41 -9.81 4.50
CA VAL A 36 2.62 -10.85 5.52
C VAL A 36 1.28 -11.51 5.89
N THR A 37 1.31 -12.79 6.21
CA THR A 37 0.11 -13.53 6.64
C THR A 37 -0.12 -13.34 8.14
N VAL A 38 -1.34 -12.94 8.50
CA VAL A 38 -1.82 -12.87 9.88
C VAL A 38 -2.72 -14.08 10.15
N GLY A 39 -2.14 -15.07 10.81
CA GLY A 39 -2.80 -16.32 11.16
C GLY A 39 -3.54 -16.26 12.50
N ASN A 40 -3.64 -17.43 13.17
CA ASN A 40 -4.27 -17.55 14.49
C ASN A 40 -5.72 -17.05 14.51
N ALA A 41 -6.52 -17.53 13.53
CA ALA A 41 -7.94 -17.23 13.45
C ALA A 41 -8.67 -17.58 14.76
N GLY A 42 -9.65 -16.75 15.15
CA GLY A 42 -10.45 -16.99 16.37
C GLY A 42 -9.81 -16.49 17.66
N ASN A 43 -8.77 -15.66 17.60
CA ASN A 43 -8.23 -14.99 18.77
C ASN A 43 -9.28 -14.08 19.43
N ALA A 44 -9.25 -13.98 20.77
CA ALA A 44 -10.11 -13.08 21.52
C ALA A 44 -9.71 -11.61 21.31
N ASN A 45 -10.62 -10.70 21.63
CA ASN A 45 -10.29 -9.27 21.75
C ASN A 45 -9.29 -9.02 22.87
N ASP A 46 -8.52 -7.96 22.71
CA ASP A 46 -7.80 -7.31 23.80
C ASP A 46 -8.78 -6.69 24.81
N THR A 47 -8.26 -6.28 25.97
CA THR A 47 -8.98 -5.50 26.99
C THR A 47 -9.50 -4.17 26.48
N THR A 48 -8.94 -3.65 25.37
CA THR A 48 -9.41 -2.48 24.64
C THR A 48 -10.68 -2.70 23.82
N GLY A 49 -11.11 -3.98 23.67
CA GLY A 49 -12.27 -4.38 22.86
C GLY A 49 -11.97 -4.64 21.39
N TYR A 50 -10.69 -4.59 20.97
CA TYR A 50 -10.26 -4.74 19.57
C TYR A 50 -9.37 -5.96 19.35
N GLY A 51 -9.20 -6.35 18.09
CA GLY A 51 -8.22 -7.30 17.63
C GLY A 51 -8.74 -8.72 17.39
N ALA A 52 -9.99 -9.06 17.72
CA ALA A 52 -10.55 -10.38 17.40
C ALA A 52 -10.79 -10.49 15.88
N VAL A 53 -10.18 -11.49 15.25
CA VAL A 53 -10.38 -11.84 13.84
C VAL A 53 -10.51 -13.35 13.73
N ASN A 54 -11.60 -13.82 13.13
CA ASN A 54 -11.97 -15.24 13.06
C ASN A 54 -11.54 -15.93 11.76
N TYR A 55 -10.70 -15.28 10.96
CA TYR A 55 -10.13 -15.78 9.70
C TYR A 55 -8.66 -15.38 9.57
N GLU A 56 -7.96 -16.03 8.65
CA GLU A 56 -6.62 -15.62 8.23
C GLU A 56 -6.72 -14.60 7.11
N TYR A 57 -5.80 -13.65 7.09
CA TYR A 57 -5.71 -12.61 6.07
C TYR A 57 -4.23 -12.23 5.83
N GLN A 58 -4.00 -11.44 4.82
CA GLN A 58 -2.71 -10.82 4.57
C GLN A 58 -2.81 -9.31 4.79
N ILE A 59 -1.70 -8.72 5.19
CA ILE A 59 -1.61 -7.26 5.40
C ILE A 59 -0.27 -6.75 4.87
N GLY A 60 -0.22 -5.51 4.42
CA GLY A 60 1.02 -4.86 4.02
C GLY A 60 2.07 -4.95 5.11
N LYS A 61 3.22 -5.49 4.76
CA LYS A 61 4.39 -5.52 5.64
C LYS A 61 4.78 -4.13 6.10
N TYR A 62 4.59 -3.15 5.21
CA TYR A 62 4.89 -1.74 5.38
C TYR A 62 3.69 -0.88 5.03
N GLU A 63 3.76 0.41 5.34
CA GLU A 63 2.87 1.43 4.81
C GLU A 63 3.03 1.54 3.29
N VAL A 64 2.01 2.06 2.60
CA VAL A 64 2.11 2.43 1.18
C VAL A 64 3.09 3.59 1.04
N THR A 65 4.06 3.42 0.14
CA THR A 65 5.13 4.39 -0.05
C THR A 65 4.75 5.52 -1.00
N ILE A 66 5.48 6.61 -0.91
CA ILE A 66 5.39 7.76 -1.83
C ILE A 66 5.55 7.30 -3.29
N SER A 67 6.50 6.41 -3.60
CA SER A 67 6.69 5.89 -4.96
C SER A 67 5.48 5.09 -5.46
N GLN A 68 4.86 4.28 -4.60
CA GLN A 68 3.67 3.50 -4.95
C GLN A 68 2.47 4.41 -5.20
N TYR A 69 2.30 5.44 -4.37
CA TYR A 69 1.21 6.41 -4.54
C TYR A 69 1.43 7.31 -5.76
N ALA A 70 2.66 7.75 -6.04
CA ALA A 70 2.99 8.49 -7.25
C ALA A 70 2.71 7.67 -8.54
N ALA A 71 2.95 6.35 -8.51
CA ALA A 71 2.60 5.47 -9.61
C ALA A 71 1.07 5.40 -9.83
N PHE A 72 0.29 5.32 -8.75
CA PHE A 72 -1.17 5.39 -8.79
C PHE A 72 -1.66 6.71 -9.39
N LEU A 73 -1.16 7.86 -8.92
CA LEU A 73 -1.51 9.17 -9.46
C LEU A 73 -1.22 9.25 -10.96
N ASN A 74 -0.06 8.80 -11.40
CA ASN A 74 0.30 8.78 -12.84
C ASN A 74 -0.60 7.85 -13.67
N ALA A 75 -1.15 6.81 -13.07
CA ALA A 75 -2.05 5.89 -13.75
C ALA A 75 -3.45 6.50 -13.97
N VAL A 76 -3.98 7.24 -12.99
CA VAL A 76 -5.41 7.61 -12.98
C VAL A 76 -5.70 9.12 -12.83
N ALA A 77 -4.72 9.95 -12.45
CA ALA A 77 -4.95 11.33 -12.05
C ALA A 77 -4.38 12.37 -13.05
N LYS A 78 -4.46 12.08 -14.35
CA LYS A 78 -4.05 13.08 -15.39
C LYS A 78 -4.91 14.34 -15.39
N THR A 79 -6.14 14.25 -14.91
CA THR A 79 -7.08 15.35 -14.67
C THR A 79 -7.34 15.58 -13.18
N ASP A 80 -7.03 14.59 -12.36
CA ASP A 80 -7.25 14.55 -10.90
C ASP A 80 -8.63 15.02 -10.45
N THR A 81 -9.67 14.39 -11.00
CA THR A 81 -11.08 14.78 -10.83
C THR A 81 -11.54 14.78 -9.37
N TYR A 82 -10.95 13.94 -8.54
CA TYR A 82 -11.34 13.73 -7.14
C TYR A 82 -10.25 14.12 -6.14
N ASP A 83 -9.32 15.02 -6.55
CA ASP A 83 -8.29 15.61 -5.69
C ASP A 83 -7.47 14.54 -4.92
N LEU A 84 -6.96 13.53 -5.66
CA LEU A 84 -6.08 12.51 -5.09
C LEU A 84 -4.71 13.06 -4.70
N TYR A 85 -4.31 14.16 -5.33
CA TYR A 85 -3.09 14.87 -5.01
C TYR A 85 -3.38 16.13 -4.21
N ASN A 86 -2.83 16.22 -3.02
CA ASN A 86 -2.84 17.43 -2.21
C ASN A 86 -1.55 18.21 -2.43
N GLY A 87 -1.64 19.52 -2.70
CA GLY A 87 -0.46 20.39 -2.93
C GLY A 87 0.54 20.41 -1.77
N ALA A 88 0.10 20.10 -0.56
CA ALA A 88 0.95 19.95 0.61
C ALA A 88 1.92 18.76 0.50
N MET A 89 1.63 17.77 -0.35
CA MET A 89 2.57 16.68 -0.68
C MET A 89 3.89 17.19 -1.28
N ALA A 90 3.89 18.41 -1.87
CA ALA A 90 5.11 19.02 -2.40
C ALA A 90 5.69 20.12 -1.50
N SER A 91 4.85 20.81 -0.72
CA SER A 91 5.22 22.07 -0.07
C SER A 91 5.55 21.94 1.42
N THR A 92 5.10 20.88 2.09
CA THR A 92 5.35 20.71 3.52
C THR A 92 6.70 20.04 3.74
N GLY A 93 7.75 20.87 3.94
CA GLY A 93 9.16 20.44 3.92
C GLY A 93 9.50 19.26 4.83
N ASN A 94 8.85 19.14 5.99
CA ASN A 94 9.11 18.08 6.97
C ASN A 94 8.57 16.68 6.59
N ILE A 95 7.71 16.58 5.56
CA ILE A 95 7.10 15.31 5.11
C ILE A 95 6.82 15.27 3.60
N ALA A 96 7.20 16.31 2.83
CA ALA A 96 6.94 16.37 1.39
C ALA A 96 7.58 15.20 0.64
N GLY A 97 6.88 14.67 -0.36
CA GLY A 97 7.35 13.50 -1.12
C GLY A 97 6.93 13.44 -2.59
N ILE A 98 5.90 14.17 -3.03
CA ILE A 98 5.42 14.15 -4.41
C ILE A 98 5.29 15.57 -4.93
N VAL A 99 5.84 15.83 -6.12
CA VAL A 99 5.63 17.08 -6.86
C VAL A 99 4.78 16.82 -8.10
N GLN A 100 3.81 17.71 -8.33
CA GLN A 100 2.96 17.71 -9.49
C GLN A 100 3.60 18.58 -10.61
N GLY A 101 3.56 18.10 -11.85
CA GLY A 101 3.99 18.80 -13.04
C GLY A 101 3.01 18.63 -14.20
N GLY A 102 3.39 19.10 -15.39
CA GLY A 102 2.55 18.99 -16.59
C GLY A 102 1.50 20.10 -16.69
N SER A 103 0.38 19.81 -17.35
CA SER A 103 -0.72 20.73 -17.59
C SER A 103 -2.07 20.02 -17.40
N PRO A 104 -3.19 20.76 -17.21
CA PRO A 104 -4.51 20.15 -17.08
C PRO A 104 -4.81 19.13 -18.18
N GLY A 105 -5.25 17.93 -17.78
CA GLY A 105 -5.48 16.79 -18.68
C GLY A 105 -4.23 15.95 -19.01
N ASN A 106 -3.04 16.43 -18.65
CA ASN A 106 -1.76 15.72 -18.81
C ASN A 106 -0.86 15.96 -17.59
N ILE A 107 -1.44 15.93 -16.40
CA ILE A 107 -0.71 16.07 -15.14
C ILE A 107 0.22 14.85 -14.97
N THR A 108 1.40 15.11 -14.42
CA THR A 108 2.40 14.10 -14.07
C THR A 108 2.82 14.27 -12.62
N TYR A 109 3.25 13.20 -11.98
CA TYR A 109 3.63 13.18 -10.58
C TYR A 109 5.00 12.53 -10.44
N SER A 110 5.91 13.20 -9.75
CA SER A 110 7.28 12.73 -9.54
C SER A 110 7.60 12.69 -8.06
N VAL A 111 8.39 11.68 -7.67
CA VAL A 111 8.93 11.62 -6.31
C VAL A 111 9.86 12.80 -6.08
N LEU A 112 9.65 13.49 -4.98
CA LEU A 112 10.45 14.63 -4.57
C LEU A 112 11.72 14.14 -3.85
N ASP A 113 12.85 14.74 -4.16
CA ASP A 113 14.05 14.63 -3.35
C ASP A 113 13.96 15.64 -2.20
N ASN A 114 13.77 15.13 -0.98
CA ASN A 114 13.57 15.93 0.23
C ASN A 114 14.38 15.34 1.37
N ALA A 115 15.56 15.86 1.60
CA ALA A 115 16.57 15.27 2.49
C ALA A 115 16.86 13.80 2.13
N GLY A 116 17.17 13.56 0.85
CA GLY A 116 17.31 12.24 0.21
C GLY A 116 16.04 11.82 -0.57
N ASN A 117 16.14 10.71 -1.30
CA ASN A 117 15.02 10.18 -2.09
C ASN A 117 13.86 9.79 -1.16
N SER A 118 12.72 10.46 -1.30
CA SER A 118 11.54 10.22 -0.47
C SER A 118 10.73 9.00 -0.88
N GLY A 119 11.10 8.32 -1.96
CA GLY A 119 10.30 7.28 -2.59
C GLY A 119 9.91 6.11 -1.70
N ASN A 120 10.75 5.75 -0.74
CA ASN A 120 10.49 4.65 0.21
C ASN A 120 9.86 5.11 1.53
N ARG A 121 9.61 6.40 1.71
CA ARG A 121 8.89 6.89 2.89
C ARG A 121 7.38 6.69 2.71
N PRO A 122 6.59 6.62 3.80
CA PRO A 122 5.14 6.50 3.68
C PRO A 122 4.53 7.74 3.03
N ILE A 123 3.46 7.54 2.29
CA ILE A 123 2.64 8.64 1.79
C ILE A 123 1.90 9.32 2.93
N THR A 124 1.72 10.64 2.82
CA THR A 124 0.95 11.48 3.73
C THR A 124 0.00 12.39 2.94
N TYR A 125 -0.80 13.21 3.63
CA TYR A 125 -1.83 14.06 3.02
C TYR A 125 -2.85 13.31 2.18
N VAL A 126 -3.17 12.08 2.59
CA VAL A 126 -4.25 11.27 2.03
C VAL A 126 -5.41 11.18 3.01
N ASN A 127 -6.62 11.33 2.52
CA ASN A 127 -7.84 11.11 3.29
C ASN A 127 -8.37 9.69 3.06
N TRP A 128 -9.39 9.28 3.82
CA TRP A 128 -9.98 7.94 3.70
C TRP A 128 -10.48 7.63 2.27
N TRP A 129 -11.07 8.64 1.60
CA TRP A 129 -11.60 8.48 0.24
C TRP A 129 -10.50 8.25 -0.79
N ALA A 130 -9.37 8.92 -0.66
CA ALA A 130 -8.20 8.70 -1.50
C ALA A 130 -7.59 7.30 -1.27
N VAL A 131 -7.57 6.83 -0.01
CA VAL A 131 -7.13 5.47 0.34
C VAL A 131 -8.09 4.42 -0.24
N ALA A 132 -9.41 4.63 -0.15
CA ALA A 132 -10.41 3.73 -0.76
C ALA A 132 -10.24 3.65 -2.29
N ARG A 133 -9.93 4.77 -2.96
CA ARG A 133 -9.64 4.80 -4.41
C ARG A 133 -8.36 4.06 -4.77
N PHE A 134 -7.32 4.20 -3.95
CA PHE A 134 -6.10 3.41 -4.13
C PHE A 134 -6.37 1.91 -3.97
N ALA A 135 -7.16 1.51 -2.95
CA ALA A 135 -7.56 0.12 -2.75
C ALA A 135 -8.41 -0.42 -3.93
N ASN A 136 -9.34 0.39 -4.45
CA ASN A 136 -10.11 0.05 -5.64
C ASN A 136 -9.22 -0.16 -6.86
N TRP A 137 -8.29 0.77 -7.12
CA TRP A 137 -7.34 0.66 -8.21
C TRP A 137 -6.49 -0.62 -8.13
N MET A 138 -5.99 -0.95 -6.94
CA MET A 138 -5.26 -2.20 -6.71
C MET A 138 -6.15 -3.43 -6.95
N ALA A 139 -7.38 -3.44 -6.42
CA ALA A 139 -8.33 -4.54 -6.57
C ALA A 139 -8.83 -4.73 -8.01
N ASN A 140 -8.79 -3.67 -8.84
CA ASN A 140 -9.13 -3.68 -10.25
C ASN A 140 -7.95 -4.06 -11.17
N GLY A 141 -6.79 -4.44 -10.61
CA GLY A 141 -5.60 -4.83 -11.38
C GLY A 141 -4.80 -3.67 -11.93
N GLN A 142 -4.85 -2.51 -11.28
CA GLN A 142 -4.05 -1.32 -11.57
C GLN A 142 -4.30 -0.73 -12.97
N PRO A 143 -5.56 -0.50 -13.37
CA PRO A 143 -5.87 0.02 -14.68
C PRO A 143 -5.34 1.46 -14.86
N THR A 144 -5.07 1.83 -16.10
CA THR A 144 -4.75 3.23 -16.47
C THR A 144 -5.97 3.88 -17.10
N GLY A 145 -6.17 5.18 -16.85
CA GLY A 145 -7.28 5.94 -17.44
C GLY A 145 -7.90 6.94 -16.47
N PRO A 146 -9.03 7.55 -16.84
CA PRO A 146 -9.71 8.50 -15.96
C PRO A 146 -10.28 7.81 -14.72
N GLN A 147 -10.46 8.58 -13.65
CA GLN A 147 -11.10 8.16 -12.42
C GLN A 147 -12.59 7.88 -12.67
N ASN A 148 -12.97 6.61 -12.73
CA ASN A 148 -14.32 6.14 -13.01
C ASN A 148 -14.61 4.78 -12.34
N ALA A 149 -15.79 4.20 -12.59
CA ALA A 149 -16.22 2.94 -11.97
C ALA A 149 -15.27 1.76 -12.22
N THR A 150 -14.54 1.73 -13.34
CA THR A 150 -13.62 0.63 -13.67
C THR A 150 -12.19 0.85 -13.20
N THR A 151 -11.88 2.04 -12.69
CA THR A 151 -10.55 2.38 -12.20
C THR A 151 -10.54 2.59 -10.68
N THR A 152 -11.17 3.66 -10.19
CA THR A 152 -11.06 4.12 -8.80
C THR A 152 -12.38 4.20 -8.05
N GLU A 153 -13.53 4.36 -8.76
CA GLU A 153 -14.78 4.72 -8.11
C GLU A 153 -15.59 3.51 -7.63
N ASN A 154 -15.24 2.30 -8.11
CA ASN A 154 -15.81 1.05 -7.62
C ASN A 154 -14.75 -0.07 -7.66
N GLY A 155 -14.90 -1.05 -6.76
CA GLY A 155 -13.92 -2.12 -6.59
C GLY A 155 -14.05 -2.75 -5.21
N ALA A 156 -13.11 -2.49 -4.32
CA ALA A 156 -13.23 -2.85 -2.91
C ALA A 156 -14.29 -1.99 -2.18
N TYR A 157 -14.54 -0.77 -2.66
CA TYR A 157 -15.49 0.18 -2.10
C TYR A 157 -16.30 0.86 -3.20
N ALA A 158 -17.61 1.07 -2.97
CA ALA A 158 -18.47 1.82 -3.88
C ALA A 158 -18.37 3.34 -3.55
N VAL A 159 -17.29 3.98 -4.00
CA VAL A 159 -16.99 5.41 -3.73
C VAL A 159 -17.91 6.32 -4.55
N ASN A 160 -18.14 5.99 -5.84
CA ASN A 160 -19.12 6.62 -6.74
C ASN A 160 -19.04 8.17 -6.79
N GLY A 161 -17.84 8.73 -6.80
CA GLY A 161 -17.60 10.17 -6.89
C GLY A 161 -17.70 10.93 -5.56
N ASN A 162 -17.96 10.25 -4.45
CA ASN A 162 -18.01 10.90 -3.14
C ASN A 162 -16.60 11.21 -2.63
N ASN A 163 -16.47 12.38 -1.99
CA ASN A 163 -15.27 12.84 -1.28
C ASN A 163 -15.56 13.22 0.17
N ASP A 164 -16.79 13.08 0.60
CA ASP A 164 -17.28 13.45 1.94
C ASP A 164 -18.51 12.61 2.30
N GLY A 165 -18.95 12.70 3.57
CA GLY A 165 -20.09 12.00 4.09
C GLY A 165 -19.77 10.62 4.66
N ASP A 166 -20.78 9.76 4.73
CA ASP A 166 -20.68 8.42 5.29
C ASP A 166 -19.84 7.51 4.40
N VAL A 167 -18.83 6.87 4.99
CA VAL A 167 -17.95 5.96 4.27
C VAL A 167 -18.68 4.66 3.90
N PRO A 168 -18.52 4.14 2.67
CA PRO A 168 -19.15 2.90 2.27
C PRO A 168 -18.49 1.70 2.94
N ASN A 169 -19.29 0.66 3.19
CA ASN A 169 -18.77 -0.64 3.59
C ASN A 169 -17.94 -1.27 2.45
N LYS A 170 -16.99 -2.10 2.84
CA LYS A 170 -16.25 -2.92 1.88
C LYS A 170 -17.21 -3.84 1.11
N ASN A 171 -17.07 -3.88 -0.20
CA ASN A 171 -17.80 -4.80 -1.07
C ASN A 171 -17.38 -6.26 -0.78
N SER A 172 -18.34 -7.16 -0.69
CA SER A 172 -18.05 -8.61 -0.63
C SER A 172 -17.54 -9.15 -1.97
N ILE A 173 -18.00 -8.56 -3.06
CA ILE A 173 -17.61 -8.87 -4.44
C ILE A 173 -17.25 -7.56 -5.14
N ASN A 174 -16.08 -7.51 -5.75
CA ASN A 174 -15.67 -6.43 -6.64
C ASN A 174 -16.50 -6.50 -7.93
N PRO A 175 -17.33 -5.50 -8.25
CA PRO A 175 -18.22 -5.54 -9.42
C PRO A 175 -17.47 -5.57 -10.75
N ASN A 176 -16.20 -5.13 -10.78
CA ASN A 176 -15.40 -5.13 -12.01
C ASN A 176 -14.78 -6.49 -12.32
N THR A 177 -14.57 -7.34 -11.33
CA THR A 177 -13.93 -8.66 -11.48
C THR A 177 -14.89 -9.82 -11.25
N GLY A 178 -16.00 -9.61 -10.54
CA GLY A 178 -16.92 -10.65 -10.09
C GLY A 178 -16.37 -11.54 -8.98
N LEU A 179 -15.21 -11.18 -8.39
CA LEU A 179 -14.52 -11.90 -7.32
C LEU A 179 -14.42 -11.03 -6.06
N PRO A 180 -14.17 -11.59 -4.89
CA PRO A 180 -13.82 -10.79 -3.71
C PRO A 180 -12.65 -9.84 -4.00
N PRO A 181 -12.64 -8.61 -3.43
CA PRO A 181 -11.53 -7.68 -3.61
C PRO A 181 -10.19 -8.30 -3.18
N THR A 182 -9.20 -8.23 -4.06
CA THR A 182 -7.85 -8.74 -3.79
C THR A 182 -7.03 -7.82 -2.87
N PHE A 183 -7.41 -6.54 -2.79
CA PHE A 183 -6.86 -5.56 -1.87
C PHE A 183 -7.98 -4.70 -1.31
N TYR A 184 -7.83 -4.30 -0.04
CA TYR A 184 -8.76 -3.43 0.65
C TYR A 184 -8.04 -2.75 1.83
N MET A 185 -8.66 -1.74 2.44
CA MET A 185 -8.18 -1.11 3.68
C MET A 185 -8.43 -2.08 4.84
N PRO A 186 -7.43 -2.38 5.69
CA PRO A 186 -7.66 -3.28 6.82
C PRO A 186 -8.78 -2.75 7.72
N THR A 187 -9.63 -3.63 8.22
CA THR A 187 -10.53 -3.29 9.32
C THR A 187 -9.71 -2.90 10.55
N GLU A 188 -10.30 -2.17 11.48
CA GLU A 188 -9.61 -1.81 12.71
C GLU A 188 -9.11 -3.05 13.48
N ASN A 189 -9.89 -4.12 13.50
CA ASN A 189 -9.50 -5.37 14.15
C ASN A 189 -8.35 -6.10 13.43
N GLU A 190 -8.35 -6.11 12.10
CA GLU A 190 -7.24 -6.68 11.32
C GLU A 190 -5.95 -5.88 11.55
N TRP A 191 -6.03 -4.54 11.46
CA TRP A 191 -4.88 -3.68 11.71
C TRP A 191 -4.33 -3.88 13.13
N TYR A 192 -5.22 -3.90 14.14
CA TYR A 192 -4.89 -4.08 15.55
C TYR A 192 -4.24 -5.43 15.84
N LYS A 193 -4.80 -6.51 15.30
CA LYS A 193 -4.24 -7.85 15.46
C LYS A 193 -2.86 -7.95 14.84
N ALA A 194 -2.67 -7.44 13.64
CA ALA A 194 -1.38 -7.46 12.96
C ALA A 194 -0.30 -6.73 13.75
N ALA A 195 -0.66 -5.61 14.38
CA ALA A 195 0.24 -4.76 15.16
C ALA A 195 0.63 -5.38 16.51
N TYR A 196 -0.33 -5.84 17.28
CA TYR A 196 -0.14 -6.06 18.71
C TYR A 196 -0.28 -7.51 19.18
N TYR A 197 -1.02 -8.36 18.44
CA TYR A 197 -1.28 -9.72 18.89
C TYR A 197 -0.05 -10.62 18.75
N SER A 198 0.15 -11.45 19.78
CA SER A 198 1.10 -12.57 19.72
C SER A 198 0.46 -13.83 20.36
N PRO A 199 0.43 -14.95 19.63
CA PRO A 199 -0.07 -16.22 20.17
C PRO A 199 0.86 -16.83 21.24
N THR A 200 2.09 -16.34 21.38
CA THR A 200 3.08 -16.86 22.33
C THR A 200 3.01 -16.19 23.71
N LEU A 201 2.29 -15.07 23.82
CA LEU A 201 2.09 -14.40 25.10
C LEU A 201 1.27 -15.28 26.07
N ASN A 202 1.36 -14.97 27.36
CA ASN A 202 0.62 -15.65 28.42
C ASN A 202 0.82 -17.16 28.42
N GLY A 203 2.05 -17.62 28.17
CA GLY A 203 2.36 -19.06 28.15
C GLY A 203 1.78 -19.81 26.96
N GLY A 204 1.50 -19.12 25.85
CA GLY A 204 0.90 -19.69 24.64
C GLY A 204 -0.62 -19.55 24.57
N ALA A 205 -1.26 -18.89 25.52
CA ALA A 205 -2.69 -18.58 25.47
C ALA A 205 -3.02 -17.42 24.53
N GLY A 206 -1.99 -16.71 24.05
CA GLY A 206 -2.14 -15.50 23.25
C GLY A 206 -2.36 -14.25 24.08
N GLY A 207 -2.15 -13.11 23.46
CA GLY A 207 -2.32 -11.80 24.10
C GLY A 207 -1.86 -10.67 23.20
N TYR A 208 -1.85 -9.48 23.75
CA TYR A 208 -1.51 -8.27 23.01
C TYR A 208 -0.42 -7.49 23.71
N TYR A 209 0.54 -6.99 22.94
CA TYR A 209 1.52 -6.05 23.40
C TYR A 209 0.95 -4.62 23.42
N THR A 210 1.54 -3.78 24.26
CA THR A 210 1.22 -2.35 24.32
C THR A 210 1.69 -1.62 23.04
N PHE A 211 2.82 -2.05 22.46
CA PHE A 211 3.42 -1.45 21.26
C PHE A 211 3.63 -2.50 20.17
N ALA A 212 3.53 -2.07 18.92
CA ALA A 212 3.66 -2.93 17.74
C ALA A 212 5.10 -3.45 17.50
N THR A 213 6.00 -3.17 18.39
CA THR A 213 7.39 -3.61 18.43
C THR A 213 7.61 -4.86 19.29
N GLN A 214 6.53 -5.61 19.58
CA GLN A 214 6.52 -6.76 20.49
C GLN A 214 7.02 -6.40 21.89
N SER A 215 6.61 -5.27 22.42
CA SER A 215 7.00 -4.80 23.75
C SER A 215 5.84 -4.18 24.52
N ASN A 216 5.90 -4.31 25.86
CA ASN A 216 5.06 -3.56 26.79
C ASN A 216 5.77 -2.30 27.32
N ASP A 217 7.09 -2.21 27.13
CA ASP A 217 7.87 -1.02 27.43
C ASP A 217 7.83 -0.07 26.25
N PHE A 218 7.82 1.25 26.50
CA PHE A 218 7.82 2.23 25.41
C PHE A 218 9.09 2.12 24.54
N PRO A 219 8.95 2.28 23.22
CA PRO A 219 10.07 2.12 22.30
C PRO A 219 11.16 3.17 22.50
N GLY A 220 12.40 2.82 22.16
CA GLY A 220 13.41 3.82 21.80
C GLY A 220 13.11 4.43 20.42
N ASN A 221 13.90 5.40 19.99
CA ASN A 221 13.74 6.04 18.69
C ASN A 221 15.04 6.17 17.88
N THR A 222 15.97 5.26 18.07
CA THR A 222 17.25 5.26 17.35
C THR A 222 17.18 4.33 16.15
N SER A 223 17.12 4.90 14.95
CA SER A 223 17.12 4.13 13.70
C SER A 223 18.49 3.49 13.45
N GLY A 224 18.49 2.33 12.74
CA GLY A 224 19.73 1.63 12.37
C GLY A 224 20.53 1.05 13.53
N SER A 225 20.01 1.08 14.76
CA SER A 225 20.70 0.56 15.95
C SER A 225 20.88 -0.96 15.96
N GLY A 226 20.09 -1.71 15.18
CA GLY A 226 19.99 -3.17 15.25
C GLY A 226 19.37 -3.69 16.56
N VAL A 227 18.91 -2.79 17.43
CA VAL A 227 18.23 -3.11 18.68
C VAL A 227 16.72 -3.14 18.46
N GLY A 228 16.04 -4.13 19.00
CA GLY A 228 14.56 -4.22 18.96
C GLY A 228 13.90 -3.12 19.80
N ASN A 229 12.57 -3.05 19.71
CA ASN A 229 11.73 -2.07 20.40
C ASN A 229 12.13 -0.62 20.10
N GLN A 230 12.22 -0.27 18.81
CA GLN A 230 12.50 1.08 18.33
C GLN A 230 11.40 1.51 17.35
N ALA A 231 11.11 2.82 17.31
CA ALA A 231 10.10 3.40 16.42
C ALA A 231 10.43 4.84 16.03
N ASN A 232 9.85 5.34 14.93
CA ASN A 232 9.97 6.73 14.54
C ASN A 232 8.92 7.58 15.26
N TYR A 233 9.31 8.22 16.35
CA TYR A 233 8.46 9.14 17.12
C TYR A 233 9.34 10.13 17.89
N ASN A 234 8.74 11.10 18.60
CA ASN A 234 9.45 12.07 19.42
C ASN A 234 9.61 11.55 20.88
N ASN A 235 10.80 11.11 21.22
CA ASN A 235 11.17 10.68 22.57
C ASN A 235 11.98 11.77 23.31
N GLY A 236 11.54 13.04 23.25
CA GLY A 236 12.30 14.20 23.68
C GLY A 236 13.33 14.65 22.64
N VAL A 237 13.63 13.80 21.66
CA VAL A 237 14.38 14.09 20.44
C VAL A 237 13.67 13.41 19.25
N TYR A 238 13.81 13.97 18.06
CA TYR A 238 13.28 13.37 16.83
C TYR A 238 14.18 12.22 16.35
N ALA A 239 13.60 11.10 15.97
CA ALA A 239 14.31 9.89 15.56
C ALA A 239 15.31 10.13 14.40
N VAL A 240 14.92 10.96 13.43
CA VAL A 240 15.72 11.22 12.22
C VAL A 240 16.94 12.09 12.51
N THR A 241 16.81 13.09 13.40
CA THR A 241 17.88 14.06 13.66
C THR A 241 18.65 13.78 14.95
N GLY A 242 18.07 13.02 15.88
CA GLY A 242 18.60 12.86 17.23
C GLY A 242 18.62 14.18 18.03
N SER A 243 17.91 15.23 17.60
CA SER A 243 17.82 16.55 18.21
C SER A 243 16.41 16.81 18.73
N ALA A 244 16.30 17.61 19.77
CA ALA A 244 15.05 18.18 20.28
C ALA A 244 14.57 19.36 19.41
N ASP A 245 15.47 19.94 18.61
CA ASP A 245 15.14 21.08 17.76
C ASP A 245 14.35 20.64 16.53
N TYR A 246 13.21 21.28 16.33
CA TYR A 246 12.40 21.09 15.11
C TYR A 246 12.90 22.02 14.00
N VAL A 247 13.12 21.44 12.81
CA VAL A 247 13.52 22.17 11.61
C VAL A 247 12.49 21.89 10.51
N GLU A 248 11.75 22.90 10.10
CA GLU A 248 10.65 22.77 9.14
C GLU A 248 11.07 22.17 7.78
N ALA A 249 12.29 22.48 7.33
CA ALA A 249 12.83 21.96 6.07
C ALA A 249 13.42 20.54 6.18
N GLN A 250 13.47 19.95 7.38
CA GLN A 250 13.96 18.61 7.62
C GLN A 250 12.84 17.59 7.43
N ASN A 251 13.02 16.61 6.56
CA ASN A 251 12.07 15.49 6.49
C ASN A 251 12.24 14.55 7.69
N TYR A 252 11.17 14.32 8.42
CA TYR A 252 11.14 13.49 9.63
C TYR A 252 10.58 12.10 9.41
N LEU A 253 10.08 11.78 8.21
CA LEU A 253 9.67 10.42 7.87
C LEU A 253 10.92 9.56 7.66
N THR A 254 10.88 8.34 8.16
CA THR A 254 11.86 7.30 7.82
C THR A 254 11.38 6.48 6.63
N ASP A 255 12.31 5.85 5.91
CA ASP A 255 11.96 4.81 4.97
C ASP A 255 11.18 3.70 5.69
N VAL A 256 10.19 3.12 5.04
CA VAL A 256 9.41 2.02 5.61
C VAL A 256 10.33 0.85 5.96
N GLY A 257 10.19 0.29 7.15
CA GLY A 257 11.05 -0.77 7.65
C GLY A 257 12.44 -0.32 8.14
N ALA A 258 12.68 0.99 8.30
CA ALA A 258 13.96 1.50 8.80
C ALA A 258 14.32 0.95 10.19
N PHE A 259 13.34 0.62 11.01
CA PHE A 259 13.50 -0.01 12.31
C PHE A 259 13.45 -1.55 12.17
N SER A 260 14.33 -2.11 11.38
CA SER A 260 14.31 -3.51 10.90
C SER A 260 14.40 -4.57 12.02
N ALA A 261 14.84 -4.20 13.22
CA ALA A 261 14.86 -5.09 14.40
C ALA A 261 13.59 -5.00 15.25
N SER A 262 12.58 -4.24 14.83
CA SER A 262 11.36 -3.95 15.61
C SER A 262 10.06 -4.36 14.88
N PRO A 263 9.96 -5.56 14.30
CA PRO A 263 8.73 -6.03 13.67
C PRO A 263 7.65 -6.35 14.72
N SER A 264 6.39 -6.36 14.29
CA SER A 264 5.33 -7.03 15.04
C SER A 264 5.55 -8.57 15.02
N TYR A 265 4.74 -9.32 15.78
CA TYR A 265 4.81 -10.80 15.75
C TYR A 265 4.61 -11.37 14.34
N TYR A 266 3.75 -10.76 13.54
CA TYR A 266 3.48 -11.20 12.17
C TYR A 266 4.46 -10.63 11.14
N GLY A 267 5.42 -9.82 11.57
CA GLY A 267 6.45 -9.27 10.68
C GLY A 267 6.02 -7.99 9.96
N THR A 268 5.00 -7.27 10.44
CA THR A 268 4.72 -5.91 10.01
C THR A 268 5.68 -4.93 10.68
N PHE A 269 5.93 -3.79 10.05
CA PHE A 269 6.80 -2.72 10.55
C PHE A 269 6.03 -1.40 10.63
N ASP A 270 6.55 -0.48 11.42
CA ASP A 270 6.16 0.92 11.51
C ASP A 270 4.71 1.17 12.00
N GLN A 271 4.00 0.14 12.49
CA GLN A 271 2.67 0.30 13.12
C GLN A 271 2.73 0.96 14.52
N SER A 272 3.91 1.36 14.97
CA SER A 272 4.15 2.26 16.10
C SER A 272 5.02 3.39 15.60
N GLY A 273 4.44 4.58 15.37
CA GLY A 273 5.13 5.78 14.89
C GLY A 273 5.17 5.89 13.36
N ASN A 274 6.09 6.67 12.83
CA ASN A 274 6.24 7.08 11.43
C ASN A 274 5.04 7.91 10.97
N VAL A 275 3.91 7.27 10.61
CA VAL A 275 2.63 7.93 10.32
C VAL A 275 1.47 7.21 11.00
N TYR A 276 0.40 7.94 11.36
CA TYR A 276 -0.88 7.29 11.62
C TYR A 276 -1.34 6.55 10.38
N GLU A 277 -2.09 5.47 10.58
CA GLU A 277 -2.60 4.68 9.46
C GLU A 277 -4.11 4.60 9.47
N TRP A 278 -4.71 4.96 8.31
CA TRP A 278 -6.13 4.80 8.07
C TRP A 278 -6.55 3.33 8.13
N ASN A 279 -7.70 3.08 8.73
CA ASN A 279 -8.34 1.77 8.75
C ASN A 279 -9.85 1.91 8.49
N ASP A 280 -10.46 0.79 8.13
CA ASP A 280 -11.90 0.69 7.91
C ASP A 280 -12.59 0.35 9.24
N LEU A 281 -13.31 1.32 9.80
CA LEU A 281 -14.02 1.22 11.09
C LEU A 281 -15.23 0.26 11.07
N THR A 282 -15.36 -0.60 10.11
CA THR A 282 -16.55 -1.42 9.91
C THR A 282 -17.16 -1.97 11.21
N GLY A 283 -18.38 -1.57 11.48
CA GLY A 283 -19.27 -2.16 12.49
C GLY A 283 -19.37 -1.44 13.83
N THR A 284 -18.60 -0.39 14.10
CA THR A 284 -18.65 0.28 15.43
C THR A 284 -18.97 1.77 15.39
N PHE A 285 -18.94 2.41 14.23
CA PHE A 285 -19.24 3.82 14.10
C PHE A 285 -20.11 4.10 12.86
N ILE A 286 -21.28 4.67 13.09
CA ILE A 286 -22.14 5.20 12.03
C ILE A 286 -21.82 6.68 11.90
N GLY A 287 -21.11 7.06 10.82
CA GLY A 287 -20.77 8.47 10.58
C GLY A 287 -19.68 8.64 9.51
N ASN A 288 -19.35 9.89 9.25
CA ASN A 288 -18.36 10.30 8.23
C ASN A 288 -16.89 10.23 8.71
N GLY A 289 -16.58 9.43 9.74
CA GLY A 289 -15.23 9.28 10.28
C GLY A 289 -14.51 8.03 9.79
N GLY A 290 -13.21 8.16 9.51
CA GLY A 290 -12.30 7.03 9.36
C GLY A 290 -11.52 6.78 10.66
N GLY A 291 -11.03 5.56 10.90
CA GLY A 291 -10.14 5.28 12.02
C GLY A 291 -8.68 5.50 11.66
N VAL A 292 -7.90 6.03 12.60
CA VAL A 292 -6.44 6.04 12.48
C VAL A 292 -5.78 5.54 13.75
N ARG A 293 -4.67 4.79 13.60
CA ARG A 293 -3.89 4.19 14.69
C ARG A 293 -2.40 4.30 14.44
N GLY A 294 -1.60 3.98 15.47
CA GLY A 294 -0.15 3.82 15.39
C GLY A 294 0.65 5.00 15.91
N GLY A 295 0.10 6.22 15.94
CA GLY A 295 0.87 7.44 16.21
C GLY A 295 1.74 7.85 15.02
N ASN A 296 2.51 8.92 15.14
CA ASN A 296 3.35 9.43 14.06
C ASN A 296 4.72 9.93 14.58
N TRP A 297 5.59 10.35 13.67
CA TRP A 297 6.96 10.82 13.94
C TRP A 297 7.04 12.02 14.91
N PHE A 298 5.98 12.83 15.03
CA PHE A 298 5.91 14.00 15.92
C PHE A 298 5.32 13.68 17.29
N ASP A 299 4.59 12.59 17.42
CA ASP A 299 3.94 12.16 18.66
C ASP A 299 4.94 11.69 19.72
N ILE A 300 4.47 11.66 20.96
CA ILE A 300 5.15 10.99 22.07
C ILE A 300 4.71 9.52 22.17
N TRP A 301 5.47 8.69 22.89
CA TRP A 301 5.21 7.25 23.06
C TRP A 301 3.78 6.89 23.44
N PHE A 302 3.08 7.79 24.12
CA PHE A 302 1.71 7.58 24.59
C PHE A 302 0.70 7.35 23.44
N ASN A 303 0.89 8.02 22.31
CA ASN A 303 0.02 7.89 21.14
C ASN A 303 0.29 6.63 20.30
N LEU A 304 1.43 5.96 20.55
CA LEU A 304 1.81 4.72 19.88
C LEU A 304 1.17 3.48 20.50
N GLN A 305 0.55 3.59 21.67
CA GLN A 305 -0.02 2.48 22.43
C GLN A 305 -1.24 1.85 21.73
N SER A 306 -1.40 0.55 21.92
CA SER A 306 -2.56 -0.21 21.45
C SER A 306 -3.91 0.38 21.89
N SER A 307 -3.96 0.98 23.09
CA SER A 307 -5.16 1.64 23.62
C SER A 307 -5.52 2.95 22.91
N ARG A 308 -4.63 3.47 22.05
CA ARG A 308 -4.83 4.77 21.37
C ARG A 308 -5.40 4.59 19.98
N ARG A 309 -6.37 5.44 19.67
CA ARG A 309 -7.00 5.58 18.37
C ARG A 309 -7.50 7.00 18.20
N SER A 310 -7.65 7.42 16.96
CA SER A 310 -8.33 8.67 16.63
C SER A 310 -9.35 8.42 15.50
N GLN A 311 -10.33 9.30 15.39
CA GLN A 311 -11.41 9.22 14.40
C GLN A 311 -11.57 10.58 13.73
N PRO A 312 -10.64 10.99 12.88
CA PRO A 312 -10.80 12.18 12.07
C PRO A 312 -11.94 12.02 11.06
N ALA A 313 -12.46 13.13 10.54
CA ALA A 313 -13.39 13.07 9.42
C ALA A 313 -12.73 12.39 8.22
N ALA A 314 -13.49 11.55 7.51
CA ALA A 314 -12.99 10.77 6.39
C ALA A 314 -12.42 11.62 5.24
N ALA A 315 -12.91 12.86 5.10
CA ALA A 315 -12.45 13.85 4.12
C ALA A 315 -11.19 14.64 4.55
N SER A 316 -10.63 14.37 5.74
CA SER A 316 -9.48 15.12 6.23
C SER A 316 -8.17 14.66 5.60
N ASP A 317 -7.50 15.53 4.85
CA ASP A 317 -6.15 15.29 4.32
C ASP A 317 -5.12 15.51 5.44
N LEU A 318 -4.82 14.45 6.17
CA LEU A 318 -3.94 14.53 7.33
C LEU A 318 -2.46 14.46 6.92
N GLY A 319 -1.69 15.50 7.23
CA GLY A 319 -0.25 15.54 6.97
C GLY A 319 0.57 14.52 7.77
N TYR A 320 -0.04 13.88 8.73
CA TYR A 320 0.58 12.89 9.61
C TYR A 320 -0.03 11.48 9.47
N ALA A 321 -0.88 11.25 8.49
CA ALA A 321 -1.51 9.94 8.26
C ALA A 321 -1.24 9.42 6.84
N GLY A 322 -0.85 8.16 6.79
CA GLY A 322 -0.74 7.31 5.61
C GLY A 322 -1.65 6.09 5.75
N PHE A 323 -1.28 4.98 5.14
CA PHE A 323 -2.08 3.74 5.21
C PHE A 323 -1.26 2.52 4.76
N ARG A 324 -1.77 1.34 5.11
CA ARG A 324 -1.39 0.06 4.49
C ARG A 324 -2.63 -0.65 3.96
N LEU A 325 -2.45 -1.63 3.07
CA LEU A 325 -3.54 -2.45 2.54
C LEU A 325 -3.59 -3.82 3.22
N ALA A 326 -4.78 -4.42 3.22
CA ALA A 326 -4.99 -5.82 3.50
C ALA A 326 -5.42 -6.58 2.25
N ALA A 327 -5.32 -7.91 2.29
CA ALA A 327 -5.71 -8.81 1.22
C ALA A 327 -6.26 -10.11 1.82
N PRO A 328 -7.16 -10.83 1.14
CA PRO A 328 -7.51 -12.18 1.54
C PRO A 328 -6.30 -13.11 1.34
N VAL A 329 -6.21 -14.17 2.14
CA VAL A 329 -5.28 -15.26 1.82
C VAL A 329 -5.72 -15.88 0.50
N ALA A 330 -4.80 -16.01 -0.45
CA ALA A 330 -5.11 -16.63 -1.73
C ALA A 330 -5.56 -18.09 -1.49
N VAL A 331 -6.83 -18.37 -1.77
CA VAL A 331 -7.33 -19.75 -1.80
C VAL A 331 -6.98 -20.30 -3.19
N PRO A 332 -6.17 -21.37 -3.29
CA PRO A 332 -5.90 -21.99 -4.58
C PRO A 332 -7.23 -22.40 -5.22
N GLU A 333 -7.47 -21.97 -6.46
CA GLU A 333 -8.71 -22.29 -7.15
C GLU A 333 -8.92 -23.81 -7.25
N PRO A 334 -10.18 -24.30 -7.18
CA PRO A 334 -10.48 -25.73 -7.34
C PRO A 334 -9.92 -26.34 -8.62
N SER A 335 -9.78 -25.55 -9.70
CA SER A 335 -9.12 -25.92 -10.96
C SER A 335 -7.65 -26.27 -10.77
N THR A 336 -6.93 -25.60 -9.86
CA THR A 336 -5.52 -25.90 -9.55
C THR A 336 -5.39 -27.26 -8.88
N TYR A 337 -6.29 -27.60 -7.96
CA TYR A 337 -6.36 -28.94 -7.34
C TYR A 337 -6.77 -30.01 -8.36
N ALA A 338 -7.75 -29.72 -9.23
CA ALA A 338 -8.17 -30.65 -10.27
C ALA A 338 -7.05 -30.91 -11.28
N MET A 339 -6.29 -29.88 -11.68
CA MET A 339 -5.13 -30.01 -12.57
C MET A 339 -3.99 -30.78 -11.89
N ALA A 340 -3.70 -30.53 -10.61
CA ALA A 340 -2.72 -31.28 -9.87
C ALA A 340 -3.10 -32.77 -9.72
N LEU A 341 -4.36 -33.07 -9.41
CA LEU A 341 -4.87 -34.45 -9.35
C LEU A 341 -4.86 -35.14 -10.70
N ALA A 342 -5.23 -34.44 -11.79
CA ALA A 342 -5.15 -34.97 -13.17
C ALA A 342 -3.69 -35.25 -13.56
N GLY A 343 -2.76 -34.37 -13.20
CA GLY A 343 -1.33 -34.57 -13.41
C GLY A 343 -0.80 -35.81 -12.67
N LEU A 344 -1.17 -35.98 -11.40
CA LEU A 344 -0.81 -37.15 -10.61
C LEU A 344 -1.40 -38.45 -11.18
N ALA A 345 -2.66 -38.42 -11.63
CA ALA A 345 -3.30 -39.58 -12.27
C ALA A 345 -2.61 -39.97 -13.59
N CYS A 346 -2.23 -38.98 -14.42
CA CYS A 346 -1.43 -39.19 -15.62
C CYS A 346 -0.05 -39.81 -15.31
N CYS A 347 0.66 -39.24 -14.34
CA CYS A 347 1.96 -39.79 -13.91
C CYS A 347 1.82 -41.25 -13.40
N TYR A 348 0.80 -41.53 -12.59
CA TYR A 348 0.54 -42.88 -12.09
C TYR A 348 0.25 -43.88 -13.20
N SER A 349 -0.56 -43.48 -14.21
CA SER A 349 -0.89 -44.33 -15.37
C SER A 349 0.35 -44.64 -16.24
N LEU A 350 1.25 -43.67 -16.40
CA LEU A 350 2.50 -43.85 -17.13
C LEU A 350 3.47 -44.78 -16.38
N PHE A 351 3.55 -44.66 -15.06
CA PHE A 351 4.36 -45.57 -14.22
C PHE A 351 3.85 -47.02 -14.28
N ARG A 352 2.51 -47.24 -14.25
CA ARG A 352 1.93 -48.58 -14.41
C ARG A 352 2.24 -49.20 -15.76
N ARG A 353 2.16 -48.44 -16.85
CA ARG A 353 2.48 -48.93 -18.19
C ARG A 353 3.98 -49.30 -18.39
N ARG A 354 4.88 -48.66 -17.65
CA ARG A 354 6.32 -48.99 -17.67
C ARG A 354 6.67 -50.24 -16.84
N ARG A 355 5.85 -50.65 -15.87
CA ARG A 355 6.05 -51.89 -15.09
C ARG A 355 5.39 -53.12 -15.72
N ALA A 356 4.57 -52.94 -16.73
CA ALA A 356 3.88 -54.01 -17.45
C ALA A 356 4.55 -54.38 -18.80
N ARG A 357 5.71 -53.82 -19.10
CA ARG A 357 6.64 -54.20 -20.15
C ARG A 357 7.93 -54.67 -19.53
#